data_c14602aaf665b096f834919ddede0cd9
#
_entry.id   c14602aaf665b096f834919ddede0cd9
#
_cell.length_a   1.000
_cell.length_b   1.000
_cell.length_c   1.000
_cell.angle_alpha   90.00
_cell.angle_beta   90.00
_cell.angle_gamma   90.00
#
_symmetry.space_group_name_H-M   'P 1'
#
loop_
_entity.id
_entity.type
_entity.pdbx_description
1 polymer ?
#
loop_
_entity_poly.entity_id
_entity_poly.type
_entity_poly.pdbx_seq_one_letter_code
_entity_poly.pdbx_strand_id
1 'polypeptide(L)'
;MKLSELGEYVYLFANDLRMLHLLARGEEFLSVHAELEDLYDIMYDLYDFACESGIAHGEEITNPSSLKEKIGDWNPIQAQEFSMDEIYEYVIENGKFILQSITECGAEYESYVQSGLDDFAKDADKIINYKFSRT
;
A
#
# COMPACT_ATOMS: atom_id res chain seq x y z
N MET A 1 11.49 9.47 -6.47
CA MET A 1 11.44 8.20 -5.70
C MET A 1 11.77 7.04 -6.62
N LYS A 2 12.67 6.17 -6.20
CA LYS A 2 13.02 4.96 -6.95
C LYS A 2 11.96 3.89 -6.81
N LEU A 3 11.89 2.97 -7.76
CA LEU A 3 11.00 1.80 -7.68
C LEU A 3 11.26 0.96 -6.43
N SER A 4 12.53 0.76 -6.06
CA SER A 4 12.89 0.02 -4.85
C SER A 4 12.36 0.70 -3.59
N GLU A 5 12.39 2.03 -3.53
CA GLU A 5 11.84 2.80 -2.42
C GLU A 5 10.31 2.73 -2.37
N LEU A 6 9.66 2.84 -3.54
CA LEU A 6 8.21 2.67 -3.62
C LEU A 6 7.81 1.29 -3.08
N GLY A 7 8.53 0.24 -3.48
CA GLY A 7 8.28 -1.11 -2.99
C GLY A 7 8.35 -1.22 -1.47
N GLU A 8 9.30 -0.52 -0.84
CA GLU A 8 9.44 -0.53 0.61
C GLU A 8 8.19 0.04 1.31
N TYR A 9 7.71 1.22 0.87
CA TYR A 9 6.51 1.83 1.44
C TYR A 9 5.26 0.99 1.18
N VAL A 10 5.14 0.45 -0.03
CA VAL A 10 4.01 -0.40 -0.41
C VAL A 10 3.95 -1.66 0.45
N TYR A 11 5.09 -2.29 0.71
CA TYR A 11 5.16 -3.47 1.56
C TYR A 11 4.70 -3.16 2.99
N LEU A 12 5.17 -2.07 3.57
CA LEU A 12 4.78 -1.65 4.91
C LEU A 12 3.27 -1.37 5.00
N PHE A 13 2.74 -0.68 4.00
CA PHE A 13 1.31 -0.41 3.92
C PHE A 13 0.51 -1.72 3.79
N ALA A 14 0.94 -2.64 2.94
CA ALA A 14 0.29 -3.93 2.76
C ALA A 14 0.22 -4.72 4.07
N ASN A 15 1.31 -4.74 4.84
CA ASN A 15 1.34 -5.41 6.13
C ASN A 15 0.39 -4.77 7.13
N ASP A 16 0.31 -3.44 7.16
CA ASP A 16 -0.62 -2.74 8.03
C ASP A 16 -2.08 -3.02 7.65
N LEU A 17 -2.38 -3.05 6.35
CA LEU A 17 -3.72 -3.42 5.87
C LEU A 17 -4.10 -4.84 6.30
N ARG A 18 -3.14 -5.75 6.24
CA ARG A 18 -3.36 -7.13 6.67
C ARG A 18 -3.65 -7.20 8.17
N MET A 19 -2.93 -6.41 8.98
CA MET A 19 -3.19 -6.32 10.41
C MET A 19 -4.59 -5.75 10.68
N LEU A 20 -4.98 -4.69 9.99
CA LEU A 20 -6.32 -4.12 10.11
C LEU A 20 -7.41 -5.13 9.71
N HIS A 21 -7.16 -5.90 8.65
CA HIS A 21 -8.04 -6.97 8.19
C HIS A 21 -8.28 -8.02 9.27
N LEU A 22 -7.25 -8.36 10.03
CA LEU A 22 -7.33 -9.34 11.12
C LEU A 22 -7.97 -8.77 12.40
N LEU A 23 -7.74 -7.47 12.67
CA LEU A 23 -8.10 -6.83 13.94
C LEU A 23 -9.38 -5.99 13.86
N ALA A 24 -9.98 -5.86 12.68
CA ALA A 24 -11.22 -5.12 12.49
C ALA A 24 -12.37 -5.77 13.27
N ARG A 25 -13.26 -4.92 13.79
CA ARG A 25 -14.47 -5.37 14.46
C ARG A 25 -15.59 -4.36 14.26
N GLY A 26 -16.83 -4.79 14.49
CA GLY A 26 -18.00 -3.92 14.40
C GLY A 26 -19.01 -4.42 13.38
N GLU A 27 -20.08 -3.64 13.18
CA GLU A 27 -21.20 -4.04 12.34
C GLU A 27 -20.83 -4.23 10.87
N GLU A 28 -19.87 -3.45 10.37
CA GLU A 28 -19.44 -3.50 8.98
C GLU A 28 -18.25 -4.43 8.74
N PHE A 29 -17.94 -5.28 9.74
CA PHE A 29 -16.75 -6.14 9.68
C PHE A 29 -16.63 -6.92 8.38
N LEU A 30 -17.69 -7.57 7.92
CA LEU A 30 -17.61 -8.45 6.75
C LEU A 30 -17.24 -7.70 5.48
N SER A 31 -17.82 -6.53 5.25
CA SER A 31 -17.52 -5.75 4.05
C SER A 31 -16.15 -5.10 4.13
N VAL A 32 -15.79 -4.54 5.28
CA VAL A 32 -14.47 -3.90 5.48
C VAL A 32 -13.36 -4.93 5.43
N HIS A 33 -13.56 -6.10 6.03
CA HIS A 33 -12.61 -7.20 5.98
C HIS A 33 -12.29 -7.59 4.53
N ALA A 34 -13.33 -7.75 3.69
CA ALA A 34 -13.16 -8.09 2.28
C ALA A 34 -12.44 -6.98 1.50
N GLU A 35 -12.80 -5.72 1.73
CA GLU A 35 -12.16 -4.59 1.04
C GLU A 35 -10.69 -4.41 1.43
N LEU A 36 -10.36 -4.64 2.70
CA LEU A 36 -8.97 -4.62 3.16
C LEU A 36 -8.16 -5.73 2.49
N GLU A 37 -8.74 -6.91 2.34
CA GLU A 37 -8.10 -8.03 1.65
C GLU A 37 -7.82 -7.69 0.19
N ASP A 38 -8.82 -7.15 -0.52
CA ASP A 38 -8.65 -6.73 -1.91
C ASP A 38 -7.52 -5.70 -2.04
N LEU A 39 -7.46 -4.74 -1.12
CA LEU A 39 -6.45 -3.69 -1.16
C LEU A 39 -5.05 -4.24 -0.85
N TYR A 40 -4.90 -5.08 0.17
CA TYR A 40 -3.55 -5.59 0.43
C TYR A 40 -3.06 -6.56 -0.65
N ASP A 41 -3.95 -7.29 -1.31
CA ASP A 41 -3.57 -8.13 -2.45
C ASP A 41 -3.00 -7.27 -3.59
N ILE A 42 -3.66 -6.15 -3.91
CA ILE A 42 -3.16 -5.17 -4.88
C ILE A 42 -1.78 -4.66 -4.46
N MET A 43 -1.61 -4.34 -3.18
CA MET A 43 -0.34 -3.80 -2.67
C MET A 43 0.79 -4.83 -2.73
N TYR A 44 0.53 -6.10 -2.42
CA TYR A 44 1.56 -7.14 -2.54
C TYR A 44 1.96 -7.36 -3.99
N ASP A 45 1.01 -7.33 -4.92
CA ASP A 45 1.31 -7.44 -6.35
C ASP A 45 2.11 -6.23 -6.85
N LEU A 46 1.76 -5.03 -6.38
CA LEU A 46 2.52 -3.82 -6.68
C LEU A 46 3.94 -3.90 -6.12
N TYR A 47 4.10 -4.43 -4.91
CA TYR A 47 5.42 -4.66 -4.32
C TYR A 47 6.28 -5.53 -5.23
N ASP A 48 5.74 -6.64 -5.70
CA ASP A 48 6.46 -7.54 -6.61
C ASP A 48 6.85 -6.82 -7.91
N PHE A 49 5.91 -6.09 -8.50
CA PHE A 49 6.17 -5.31 -9.71
C PHE A 49 7.28 -4.29 -9.50
N ALA A 50 7.20 -3.52 -8.42
CA ALA A 50 8.18 -2.48 -8.10
C ALA A 50 9.57 -3.07 -7.87
N CYS A 51 9.66 -4.18 -7.15
CA CYS A 51 10.94 -4.86 -6.89
C CYS A 51 11.53 -5.46 -8.16
N GLU A 52 10.74 -6.17 -8.95
CA GLU A 52 11.21 -6.77 -10.21
C GLU A 52 11.68 -5.69 -11.19
N SER A 53 10.91 -4.64 -11.36
CA SER A 53 11.27 -3.53 -12.24
C SER A 53 12.48 -2.76 -11.71
N GLY A 54 12.57 -2.59 -10.39
CA GLY A 54 13.72 -1.97 -9.75
C GLY A 54 15.01 -2.75 -10.01
N ILE A 55 14.97 -4.06 -9.84
CA ILE A 55 16.12 -4.94 -10.13
C ILE A 55 16.50 -4.84 -11.61
N ALA A 56 15.52 -4.82 -12.51
CA ALA A 56 15.77 -4.67 -13.95
C ALA A 56 16.46 -3.34 -14.29
N HIS A 57 16.28 -2.33 -13.44
CA HIS A 57 16.93 -1.01 -13.58
C HIS A 57 18.21 -0.89 -12.75
N GLY A 58 18.72 -1.99 -12.20
CA GLY A 58 19.99 -2.01 -11.45
C GLY A 58 19.86 -1.54 -10.01
N GLU A 59 18.66 -1.47 -9.46
CA GLU A 59 18.43 -1.06 -8.07
C GLU A 59 18.57 -2.22 -7.11
N GLU A 60 18.97 -1.93 -5.88
CA GLU A 60 19.08 -2.92 -4.82
C GLU A 60 17.77 -2.97 -4.02
N ILE A 61 17.37 -4.19 -3.65
CA ILE A 61 16.15 -4.45 -2.88
C ILE A 61 16.53 -4.72 -1.43
N THR A 62 15.82 -4.06 -0.51
CA THR A 62 16.00 -4.26 0.93
C THR A 62 15.15 -5.45 1.39
N ASN A 63 15.73 -6.32 2.21
CA ASN A 63 14.98 -7.41 2.83
C ASN A 63 13.84 -6.81 3.69
N PRO A 64 12.59 -7.27 3.50
CA PRO A 64 11.45 -6.73 4.27
C PRO A 64 11.65 -6.74 5.79
N SER A 65 12.38 -7.71 6.34
CA SER A 65 12.62 -7.78 7.78
C SER A 65 13.46 -6.62 8.32
N SER A 66 14.17 -5.88 7.44
CA SER A 66 15.01 -4.74 7.81
C SER A 66 14.36 -3.38 7.52
N LEU A 67 13.14 -3.36 6.98
CA LEU A 67 12.50 -2.12 6.54
C LEU A 67 12.21 -1.15 7.66
N LYS A 68 11.82 -1.63 8.82
CA LYS A 68 11.53 -0.76 9.98
C LYS A 68 12.74 0.05 10.40
N GLU A 69 13.94 -0.56 10.37
CA GLU A 69 15.18 0.13 10.70
C GLU A 69 15.56 1.15 9.64
N LYS A 70 15.29 0.82 8.38
CA LYS A 70 15.61 1.70 7.25
C LYS A 70 14.65 2.88 7.13
N ILE A 71 13.35 2.64 7.34
CA ILE A 71 12.30 3.66 7.24
C ILE A 71 11.78 3.98 8.64
N GLY A 72 12.52 4.83 9.35
CA GLY A 72 12.18 5.19 10.73
C GLY A 72 10.90 6.00 10.88
N ASP A 73 10.43 6.63 9.80
CA ASP A 73 9.23 7.47 9.81
C ASP A 73 7.93 6.67 9.72
N TRP A 74 8.00 5.41 9.34
CA TRP A 74 6.81 4.56 9.27
C TRP A 74 6.58 3.87 10.60
N ASN A 75 5.41 4.13 11.20
CA ASN A 75 5.02 3.52 12.47
C ASN A 75 4.05 2.37 12.18
N PRO A 76 4.48 1.10 12.31
CA PRO A 76 3.61 -0.05 12.08
C PRO A 76 2.42 -0.04 13.03
N ILE A 77 1.29 -0.55 12.56
CA ILE A 77 0.10 -0.74 13.38
C ILE A 77 0.39 -1.71 14.53
N GLN A 78 0.01 -1.32 15.72
CA GLN A 78 0.15 -2.16 16.89
C GLN A 78 -0.99 -3.19 16.97
N ALA A 79 -0.73 -4.33 17.59
CA ALA A 79 -1.71 -5.41 17.76
C ALA A 79 -2.78 -5.01 18.77
N GLN A 80 -3.83 -4.35 18.30
CA GLN A 80 -5.00 -3.93 19.08
C GLN A 80 -6.23 -3.99 18.20
N GLU A 81 -7.40 -3.99 18.78
CA GLU A 81 -8.65 -3.92 18.03
C GLU A 81 -8.87 -2.50 17.48
N PHE A 82 -9.40 -2.42 16.26
CA PHE A 82 -9.66 -1.16 15.57
C PHE A 82 -11.14 -0.99 15.27
N SER A 83 -11.67 0.21 15.53
CA SER A 83 -13.01 0.58 15.12
C SER A 83 -13.04 0.86 13.61
N MET A 84 -14.23 0.88 13.03
CA MET A 84 -14.41 1.21 11.61
C MET A 84 -13.86 2.61 11.30
N ASP A 85 -14.12 3.59 12.15
CA ASP A 85 -13.65 4.96 11.95
C ASP A 85 -12.12 5.04 11.91
N GLU A 86 -11.45 4.33 12.82
CA GLU A 86 -10.00 4.26 12.85
C GLU A 86 -9.44 3.60 11.58
N ILE A 87 -10.10 2.55 11.09
CA ILE A 87 -9.71 1.87 9.86
C ILE A 87 -9.88 2.79 8.65
N TYR A 88 -11.02 3.46 8.52
CA TYR A 88 -11.28 4.40 7.43
C TYR A 88 -10.25 5.52 7.40
N GLU A 89 -9.98 6.12 8.55
CA GLU A 89 -8.99 7.19 8.66
C GLU A 89 -7.60 6.71 8.23
N TYR A 90 -7.17 5.55 8.72
CA TYR A 90 -5.88 4.99 8.36
C TYR A 90 -5.77 4.73 6.86
N VAL A 91 -6.76 4.04 6.26
CA VAL A 91 -6.73 3.67 4.85
C VAL A 91 -6.73 4.89 3.94
N ILE A 92 -7.56 5.88 4.25
CA ILE A 92 -7.65 7.10 3.44
C ILE A 92 -6.35 7.88 3.50
N GLU A 93 -5.82 8.12 4.69
CA GLU A 93 -4.62 8.93 4.87
C GLU A 93 -3.38 8.27 4.25
N ASN A 94 -3.13 7.01 4.60
CA ASN A 94 -1.96 6.31 4.08
C ASN A 94 -2.13 5.87 2.64
N GLY A 95 -3.35 5.54 2.23
CA GLY A 95 -3.66 5.21 0.85
C GLY A 95 -3.39 6.37 -0.09
N LYS A 96 -3.76 7.58 0.28
CA LYS A 96 -3.46 8.77 -0.52
C LYS A 96 -1.97 9.01 -0.66
N PHE A 97 -1.22 8.80 0.43
CA PHE A 97 0.24 8.87 0.38
C PHE A 97 0.82 7.87 -0.62
N ILE A 98 0.34 6.63 -0.60
CA ILE A 98 0.81 5.60 -1.53
C ILE A 98 0.46 5.96 -2.98
N LEU A 99 -0.77 6.42 -3.24
CA LEU A 99 -1.18 6.82 -4.59
C LEU A 99 -0.32 7.96 -5.13
N GLN A 100 -0.03 8.95 -4.30
CA GLN A 100 0.87 10.05 -4.66
C GLN A 100 2.28 9.53 -4.94
N SER A 101 2.77 8.62 -4.12
CA SER A 101 4.10 8.02 -4.28
C SER A 101 4.21 7.24 -5.60
N ILE A 102 3.17 6.52 -5.98
CA ILE A 102 3.12 5.81 -7.27
C ILE A 102 3.27 6.80 -8.43
N THR A 103 2.53 7.91 -8.38
CA THR A 103 2.58 8.95 -9.42
C THR A 103 3.96 9.59 -9.51
N GLU A 104 4.54 9.96 -8.39
CA GLU A 104 5.87 10.57 -8.33
C GLU A 104 6.95 9.62 -8.83
N CYS A 105 6.87 8.36 -8.42
CA CYS A 105 7.80 7.34 -8.88
C CYS A 105 7.70 7.13 -10.39
N GLY A 106 6.49 6.96 -10.91
CA GLY A 106 6.26 6.70 -12.32
C GLY A 106 6.79 7.78 -13.24
N ALA A 107 6.79 9.03 -12.80
CA ALA A 107 7.29 10.17 -13.57
C ALA A 107 8.80 10.08 -13.87
N GLU A 108 9.55 9.26 -13.16
CA GLU A 108 10.99 9.11 -13.30
C GLU A 108 11.40 7.92 -14.19
N TYR A 109 10.44 7.17 -14.72
CA TYR A 109 10.72 5.95 -15.48
C TYR A 109 10.08 6.00 -16.87
N GLU A 110 10.44 5.01 -17.68
CA GLU A 110 9.92 4.87 -19.04
C GLU A 110 8.41 4.62 -19.04
N SER A 111 7.76 4.96 -20.15
CA SER A 111 6.30 4.88 -20.27
C SER A 111 5.73 3.49 -19.96
N TYR A 112 6.45 2.41 -20.26
CA TYR A 112 5.97 1.07 -19.98
C TYR A 112 5.98 0.74 -18.48
N VAL A 113 6.92 1.30 -17.71
CA VAL A 113 6.93 1.19 -16.25
C VAL A 113 5.80 2.03 -15.66
N GLN A 114 5.67 3.27 -16.13
CA GLN A 114 4.61 4.17 -15.69
C GLN A 114 3.22 3.58 -15.95
N SER A 115 3.01 2.96 -17.11
CA SER A 115 1.75 2.30 -17.46
C SER A 115 1.42 1.17 -16.49
N GLY A 116 2.40 0.36 -16.12
CA GLY A 116 2.20 -0.71 -15.12
C GLY A 116 1.83 -0.15 -13.76
N LEU A 117 2.52 0.89 -13.30
CA LEU A 117 2.22 1.57 -12.04
C LEU A 117 0.82 2.19 -12.05
N ASP A 118 0.42 2.80 -13.16
CA ASP A 118 -0.91 3.42 -13.30
C ASP A 118 -2.04 2.40 -13.18
N ASP A 119 -1.85 1.19 -13.66
CA ASP A 119 -2.84 0.12 -13.51
C ASP A 119 -3.07 -0.24 -12.04
N PHE A 120 -2.01 -0.35 -11.25
CA PHE A 120 -2.13 -0.58 -9.80
C PHE A 120 -2.80 0.59 -9.11
N ALA A 121 -2.40 1.82 -9.44
CA ALA A 121 -2.99 3.03 -8.86
C ALA A 121 -4.48 3.12 -9.16
N LYS A 122 -4.90 2.79 -10.37
CA LYS A 122 -6.29 2.80 -10.78
C LYS A 122 -7.13 1.83 -9.95
N ASP A 123 -6.65 0.63 -9.72
CA ASP A 123 -7.37 -0.38 -8.94
C ASP A 123 -7.42 0.00 -7.46
N ALA A 124 -6.31 0.49 -6.91
CA ALA A 124 -6.24 0.94 -5.51
C ALA A 124 -7.12 2.17 -5.27
N ASP A 125 -7.17 3.10 -6.23
CA ASP A 125 -7.99 4.32 -6.13
C ASP A 125 -9.47 4.00 -5.93
N LYS A 126 -9.98 2.98 -6.60
CA LYS A 126 -11.38 2.55 -6.44
C LYS A 126 -11.69 2.14 -5.00
N ILE A 127 -10.74 1.53 -4.32
CA ILE A 127 -10.94 1.12 -2.94
C ILE A 127 -10.71 2.29 -2.00
N ILE A 128 -9.61 3.00 -2.13
CA ILE A 128 -9.20 4.08 -1.22
C ILE A 128 -10.14 5.28 -1.34
N ASN A 129 -10.28 5.83 -2.53
CA ASN A 129 -11.00 7.08 -2.74
C ASN A 129 -12.48 6.90 -3.09
N TYR A 130 -12.87 5.77 -3.67
CA TYR A 130 -14.27 5.54 -3.99
C TYR A 130 -15.00 4.80 -2.86
N LYS A 131 -14.45 3.69 -2.38
CA LYS A 131 -15.14 2.89 -1.36
C LYS A 131 -14.97 3.44 0.06
N PHE A 132 -13.73 3.63 0.51
CA PHE A 132 -13.47 4.08 1.88
C PHE A 132 -13.84 5.54 2.13
N SER A 133 -13.57 6.44 1.20
CA SER A 133 -13.88 7.86 1.39
C SER A 133 -15.36 8.20 1.30
N ARG A 134 -16.21 7.28 0.87
CA ARG A 134 -17.64 7.52 0.73
C ARG A 134 -18.49 6.91 1.86
N THR A 135 -17.86 6.34 2.83
CA THR A 135 -18.54 5.70 3.97
C THR A 135 -18.69 6.63 5.18
#